data_189d02127f760d8d56249707e2b5f00a
#
_entry.id   189d02127f760d8d56249707e2b5f00a
#
_cell.length_a   1.000
_cell.length_b   1.000
_cell.length_c   1.000
_cell.angle_alpha   90.00
_cell.angle_beta   90.00
_cell.angle_gamma   90.00
#
_symmetry.space_group_name_H-M   'P 1'
#
loop_
_entity.id
_entity.type
_entity.pdbx_description
1 polymer ?
#
loop_
_entity_poly.entity_id
_entity_poly.type
_entity_poly.pdbx_seq_one_letter_code
_entity_poly.pdbx_strand_id
1 'polypeptide(L)'
;MKVGCPLETAEGEKRVAMTPDSVRQIQKLGYECIIQSGAGDAAGFDDAAYAEAGADVVKTASTLWKQTDIVVKVRGASAAEEKHLRAGQTVISLFWPGQNPDLLESFKSAGSNAIAMDMVPRTLTTMSACFHRAAAVFTTLAPAAS
;
A
#
# COMPACT_ATOMS: atom_id res chain seq x y z
N MET A 1 -12.36 -6.57 -2.48
CA MET A 1 -11.31 -5.76 -1.84
C MET A 1 -10.48 -5.09 -2.91
N LYS A 2 -10.17 -3.80 -2.74
CA LYS A 2 -9.44 -3.01 -3.73
C LYS A 2 -8.04 -2.67 -3.21
N VAL A 3 -7.03 -2.95 -4.02
CA VAL A 3 -5.62 -2.64 -3.74
C VAL A 3 -5.22 -1.45 -4.60
N GLY A 4 -4.72 -0.39 -3.98
CA GLY A 4 -4.32 0.85 -4.65
C GLY A 4 -2.83 1.13 -4.56
N CYS A 5 -2.25 1.66 -5.64
CA CYS A 5 -0.89 2.16 -5.64
C CYS A 5 -0.88 3.63 -6.10
N PRO A 6 -0.70 4.57 -5.18
CA PRO A 6 -0.56 5.98 -5.53
C PRO A 6 0.81 6.28 -6.12
N LEU A 7 0.93 7.45 -6.73
CA LEU A 7 2.20 8.00 -7.17
C LEU A 7 3.12 8.25 -5.96
N GLU A 8 4.38 7.84 -6.05
CA GLU A 8 5.38 8.16 -5.04
C GLU A 8 5.75 9.65 -5.10
N THR A 9 5.71 10.29 -3.95
CA THR A 9 5.97 11.74 -3.82
C THR A 9 7.32 12.05 -3.17
N ALA A 10 8.04 11.03 -2.69
CA ALA A 10 9.36 11.20 -2.09
C ALA A 10 10.39 11.59 -3.14
N GLU A 11 11.21 12.60 -2.85
CA GLU A 11 12.25 13.07 -3.74
C GLU A 11 13.22 11.95 -4.11
N GLY A 12 13.48 11.79 -5.41
CA GLY A 12 14.39 10.77 -5.94
C GLY A 12 13.81 9.33 -5.94
N GLU A 13 12.61 9.09 -5.46
CA GLU A 13 11.98 7.77 -5.54
C GLU A 13 11.44 7.54 -6.95
N LYS A 14 11.99 6.54 -7.64
CA LYS A 14 11.60 6.17 -9.00
C LYS A 14 10.90 4.81 -9.07
N ARG A 15 10.87 4.09 -7.96
CA ARG A 15 10.21 2.77 -7.91
C ARG A 15 8.71 2.96 -7.77
N VAL A 16 7.98 1.96 -8.25
CA VAL A 16 6.53 1.82 -8.04
C VAL A 16 6.27 0.56 -7.21
N ALA A 17 5.35 0.63 -6.28
CA ALA A 17 5.06 -0.51 -5.41
C ALA A 17 4.29 -1.63 -6.10
N MET A 18 3.59 -1.33 -7.20
CA MET A 18 2.81 -2.29 -7.97
C MET A 18 3.11 -2.11 -9.47
N THR A 19 3.72 -3.14 -10.08
CA THR A 19 3.98 -3.20 -11.54
C THR A 19 2.80 -3.81 -12.28
N PRO A 20 2.67 -3.65 -13.63
CA PRO A 20 1.62 -4.32 -14.41
C PRO A 20 1.58 -5.84 -14.21
N ASP A 21 2.75 -6.48 -14.06
CA ASP A 21 2.81 -7.92 -13.78
C ASP A 21 2.28 -8.27 -12.38
N SER A 22 2.60 -7.46 -11.36
CA SER A 22 2.04 -7.66 -10.02
C SER A 22 0.52 -7.41 -9.98
N VAL A 23 0.00 -6.47 -10.78
CA VAL A 23 -1.45 -6.28 -10.97
C VAL A 23 -2.11 -7.59 -11.41
N ARG A 24 -1.57 -8.23 -12.47
CA ARG A 24 -2.11 -9.51 -12.95
C ARG A 24 -2.08 -10.62 -11.88
N GLN A 25 -1.04 -10.65 -11.04
CA GLN A 25 -0.93 -11.63 -9.95
C GLN A 25 -1.94 -11.35 -8.83
N ILE A 26 -2.10 -10.10 -8.44
CA ILE A 26 -3.05 -9.68 -7.40
C ILE A 26 -4.49 -9.97 -7.85
N GLN A 27 -4.83 -9.73 -9.11
CA GLN A 27 -6.14 -10.04 -9.66
C GLN A 27 -6.46 -11.53 -9.69
N LYS A 28 -5.47 -12.41 -9.91
CA LYS A 28 -5.65 -13.87 -9.79
C LYS A 28 -6.06 -14.30 -8.38
N LEU A 29 -5.76 -13.49 -7.37
CA LEU A 29 -6.18 -13.71 -5.98
C LEU A 29 -7.59 -13.16 -5.69
N GLY A 30 -8.27 -12.57 -6.70
CA GLY A 30 -9.62 -12.03 -6.56
C GLY A 30 -9.69 -10.58 -6.07
N TYR A 31 -8.58 -9.82 -6.10
CA TYR A 31 -8.56 -8.40 -5.76
C TYR A 31 -8.67 -7.52 -7.01
N GLU A 32 -9.30 -6.37 -6.87
CA GLU A 32 -9.29 -5.30 -7.86
C GLU A 32 -8.09 -4.40 -7.62
N CYS A 33 -7.44 -3.92 -8.69
CA CYS A 33 -6.28 -3.04 -8.60
C CYS A 33 -6.62 -1.64 -9.12
N ILE A 34 -6.19 -0.61 -8.39
CA ILE A 34 -6.34 0.79 -8.76
C ILE A 34 -4.96 1.45 -8.77
N ILE A 35 -4.61 2.13 -9.85
CA ILE A 35 -3.35 2.86 -10.01
C ILE A 35 -3.62 4.35 -10.14
N GLN A 36 -2.83 5.18 -9.49
CA GLN A 36 -2.84 6.61 -9.82
C GLN A 36 -2.10 6.85 -11.13
N SER A 37 -2.67 7.64 -12.02
CA SER A 37 -2.06 8.03 -13.31
C SER A 37 -0.66 8.58 -13.08
N GLY A 38 0.29 8.10 -13.89
CA GLY A 38 1.71 8.45 -13.80
C GLY A 38 2.50 7.73 -12.71
N ALA A 39 1.88 6.90 -11.88
CA ALA A 39 2.57 6.24 -10.77
C ALA A 39 3.73 5.33 -11.22
N GLY A 40 3.64 4.77 -12.40
CA GLY A 40 4.66 3.89 -12.98
C GLY A 40 5.67 4.57 -13.90
N ASP A 41 5.46 5.82 -14.30
CA ASP A 41 6.24 6.49 -15.35
C ASP A 41 7.75 6.50 -15.04
N ALA A 42 8.12 6.84 -13.81
CA ALA A 42 9.51 6.85 -13.38
C ALA A 42 10.16 5.45 -13.33
N ALA A 43 9.36 4.40 -13.28
CA ALA A 43 9.77 2.99 -13.32
C ALA A 43 9.67 2.39 -14.74
N GLY A 44 9.26 3.18 -15.75
CA GLY A 44 9.14 2.74 -17.14
C GLY A 44 7.82 2.05 -17.49
N PHE A 45 6.76 2.23 -16.68
CA PHE A 45 5.43 1.68 -16.91
C PHE A 45 4.42 2.81 -17.10
N ASP A 46 3.86 2.94 -18.27
CA ASP A 46 2.83 3.94 -18.57
C ASP A 46 1.43 3.49 -18.12
N ASP A 47 0.49 4.42 -18.11
CA ASP A 47 -0.90 4.15 -17.72
C ASP A 47 -1.57 3.10 -18.64
N ALA A 48 -1.17 3.03 -19.92
CA ALA A 48 -1.70 2.06 -20.86
C ALA A 48 -1.33 0.63 -20.47
N ALA A 49 -0.09 0.40 -20.02
CA ALA A 49 0.36 -0.91 -19.55
C ALA A 49 -0.42 -1.39 -18.32
N TYR A 50 -0.82 -0.47 -17.42
CA TYR A 50 -1.66 -0.80 -16.28
C TYR A 50 -3.10 -1.10 -16.69
N ALA A 51 -3.68 -0.34 -17.60
CA ALA A 51 -5.01 -0.60 -18.14
C ALA A 51 -5.06 -1.96 -18.87
N GLU A 52 -4.02 -2.30 -19.64
CA GLU A 52 -3.87 -3.60 -20.31
C GLU A 52 -3.72 -4.76 -19.29
N ALA A 53 -3.09 -4.49 -18.15
CA ALA A 53 -3.02 -5.45 -17.05
C ALA A 53 -4.36 -5.60 -16.29
N GLY A 54 -5.35 -4.75 -16.58
CA GLY A 54 -6.68 -4.79 -15.97
C GLY A 54 -6.83 -3.92 -14.72
N ALA A 55 -5.90 -3.01 -14.45
CA ALA A 55 -6.05 -2.05 -13.35
C ALA A 55 -6.91 -0.86 -13.75
N ASP A 56 -7.69 -0.33 -12.80
CA ASP A 56 -8.36 0.96 -12.94
C ASP A 56 -7.36 2.09 -12.76
N VAL A 57 -7.25 2.99 -13.75
CA VAL A 57 -6.38 4.16 -13.66
C VAL A 57 -7.17 5.38 -13.21
N VAL A 58 -6.78 5.98 -12.09
CA VAL A 58 -7.44 7.17 -11.51
C VAL A 58 -6.50 8.37 -11.51
N LYS A 59 -7.05 9.58 -11.73
CA LYS A 59 -6.24 10.78 -11.92
C LYS A 59 -5.63 11.36 -10.64
N THR A 60 -6.25 11.13 -9.48
CA THR A 60 -5.83 11.79 -8.24
C THR A 60 -5.60 10.81 -7.09
N ALA A 61 -4.63 11.12 -6.24
CA ALA A 61 -4.38 10.38 -5.01
C ALA A 61 -5.64 10.31 -4.13
N SER A 62 -6.36 11.44 -3.95
CA SER A 62 -7.58 11.48 -3.14
C SER A 62 -8.64 10.48 -3.60
N THR A 63 -8.83 10.32 -4.91
CA THR A 63 -9.76 9.34 -5.47
C THR A 63 -9.30 7.93 -5.17
N LEU A 64 -8.02 7.63 -5.36
CA LEU A 64 -7.43 6.32 -5.08
C LEU A 64 -7.60 5.95 -3.61
N TRP A 65 -7.15 6.83 -2.69
CA TRP A 65 -7.22 6.58 -1.25
C TRP A 65 -8.65 6.33 -0.76
N LYS A 66 -9.64 7.02 -1.32
CA LYS A 66 -11.06 6.82 -0.98
C LYS A 66 -11.63 5.50 -1.46
N GLN A 67 -11.14 4.97 -2.56
CA GLN A 67 -11.71 3.78 -3.22
C GLN A 67 -11.03 2.48 -2.80
N THR A 68 -9.86 2.53 -2.13
CA THR A 68 -9.04 1.36 -1.83
C THR A 68 -9.16 0.93 -0.38
N ASP A 69 -9.15 -0.38 -0.17
CA ASP A 69 -9.10 -1.00 1.16
C ASP A 69 -7.65 -1.20 1.62
N ILE A 70 -6.76 -1.49 0.67
CA ILE A 70 -5.33 -1.67 0.88
C ILE A 70 -4.59 -0.68 -0.01
N VAL A 71 -3.69 0.10 0.56
CA VAL A 71 -2.78 0.98 -0.19
C VAL A 71 -1.36 0.43 -0.09
N VAL A 72 -0.70 0.25 -1.22
CA VAL A 72 0.69 -0.19 -1.30
C VAL A 72 1.57 0.93 -1.81
N LYS A 73 2.65 1.22 -1.08
CA LYS A 73 3.64 2.25 -1.41
C LYS A 73 5.05 1.74 -1.17
N VAL A 74 6.02 2.34 -1.85
CA VAL A 74 7.44 2.12 -1.56
C VAL A 74 7.82 2.90 -0.30
N ARG A 75 7.50 4.20 -0.26
CA ARG A 75 7.77 5.06 0.90
C ARG A 75 6.53 5.24 1.78
N GLY A 76 6.74 5.65 3.02
CA GLY A 76 5.66 6.00 3.92
C GLY A 76 4.73 7.08 3.34
N ALA A 77 3.52 7.18 3.87
CA ALA A 77 2.59 8.22 3.48
C ALA A 77 3.18 9.60 3.79
N SER A 78 3.08 10.52 2.86
CA SER A 78 3.44 11.93 3.06
C SER A 78 2.38 12.66 3.89
N ALA A 79 2.72 13.79 4.49
CA ALA A 79 1.78 14.62 5.25
C ALA A 79 0.52 15.04 4.46
N ALA A 80 0.62 15.10 3.14
CA ALA A 80 -0.53 15.35 2.27
C ALA A 80 -1.43 14.11 2.15
N GLU A 81 -0.84 12.92 2.16
CA GLU A 81 -1.55 11.64 2.03
C GLU A 81 -2.15 11.17 3.35
N GLU A 82 -1.52 11.51 4.50
CA GLU A 82 -2.04 11.20 5.84
C GLU A 82 -3.49 11.67 6.04
N LYS A 83 -3.86 12.79 5.40
CA LYS A 83 -5.24 13.34 5.41
C LYS A 83 -6.28 12.43 4.74
N HIS A 84 -5.82 11.44 3.99
CA HIS A 84 -6.69 10.48 3.30
C HIS A 84 -6.80 9.15 4.03
N LEU A 85 -6.03 8.95 5.11
CA LEU A 85 -6.12 7.77 5.96
C LEU A 85 -7.54 7.64 6.55
N ARG A 86 -8.03 6.42 6.62
CA ARG A 86 -9.37 6.14 7.15
C ARG A 86 -9.42 4.84 7.94
N ALA A 87 -10.34 4.77 8.87
CA ALA A 87 -10.50 3.61 9.73
C ALA A 87 -10.66 2.31 8.93
N GLY A 88 -9.95 1.28 9.35
CA GLY A 88 -9.97 -0.05 8.74
C GLY A 88 -9.15 -0.18 7.45
N GLN A 89 -8.69 0.92 6.84
CA GLN A 89 -7.80 0.86 5.68
C GLN A 89 -6.41 0.36 6.07
N THR A 90 -5.81 -0.47 5.23
CA THR A 90 -4.44 -0.98 5.45
C THR A 90 -3.45 -0.30 4.52
N VAL A 91 -2.34 0.20 5.07
CA VAL A 91 -1.24 0.77 4.29
C VAL A 91 0.01 -0.11 4.45
N ILE A 92 0.59 -0.52 3.34
CA ILE A 92 1.78 -1.37 3.28
C ILE A 92 2.91 -0.57 2.66
N SER A 93 3.99 -0.30 3.39
CA SER A 93 5.12 0.50 2.89
C SER A 93 6.38 0.32 3.72
N LEU A 94 7.48 0.89 3.25
CA LEU A 94 8.71 1.07 4.01
C LEU A 94 8.64 2.46 4.67
N PHE A 95 8.44 2.54 5.97
CA PHE A 95 8.30 3.84 6.64
C PHE A 95 9.06 3.98 7.97
N TRP A 96 9.86 2.97 8.35
CA TRP A 96 10.75 3.02 9.53
C TRP A 96 10.05 3.61 10.77
N PRO A 97 9.14 2.87 11.42
CA PRO A 97 8.31 3.41 12.51
C PRO A 97 9.11 4.06 13.65
N GLY A 98 10.29 3.52 13.96
CA GLY A 98 11.16 4.08 15.00
C GLY A 98 11.77 5.46 14.66
N GLN A 99 11.79 5.84 13.39
CA GLN A 99 12.29 7.13 12.90
C GLN A 99 11.16 8.09 12.53
N ASN A 100 9.95 7.59 12.38
CA ASN A 100 8.76 8.36 11.98
C ASN A 100 7.59 8.17 12.99
N PRO A 101 7.77 8.57 14.26
CA PRO A 101 6.74 8.40 15.29
C PRO A 101 5.47 9.19 14.98
N ASP A 102 5.57 10.35 14.34
CA ASP A 102 4.42 11.18 13.98
C ASP A 102 3.52 10.49 12.94
N LEU A 103 4.11 9.83 11.95
CA LEU A 103 3.37 9.03 10.98
C LEU A 103 2.67 7.84 11.64
N LEU A 104 3.32 7.21 12.62
CA LEU A 104 2.71 6.12 13.40
C LEU A 104 1.49 6.61 14.20
N GLU A 105 1.58 7.80 14.79
CA GLU A 105 0.45 8.40 15.52
C GLU A 105 -0.68 8.81 14.55
N SER A 106 -0.36 9.25 13.33
CA SER A 106 -1.35 9.52 12.27
C SER A 106 -2.13 8.25 11.90
N PHE A 107 -1.46 7.10 11.73
CA PHE A 107 -2.13 5.82 11.49
C PHE A 107 -3.05 5.43 12.63
N LYS A 108 -2.58 5.56 13.87
CA LYS A 108 -3.33 5.26 15.06
C LYS A 108 -4.56 6.16 15.21
N SER A 109 -4.39 7.47 15.03
CA SER A 109 -5.47 8.46 15.14
C SER A 109 -6.54 8.27 14.07
N ALA A 110 -6.15 7.86 12.87
CA ALA A 110 -7.07 7.54 11.79
C ALA A 110 -7.77 6.18 11.96
N GLY A 111 -7.33 5.33 12.89
CA GLY A 111 -7.81 3.96 13.03
C GLY A 111 -7.47 3.07 11.83
N SER A 112 -6.40 3.39 11.11
CA SER A 112 -5.91 2.63 9.97
C SER A 112 -4.84 1.63 10.39
N ASN A 113 -4.66 0.57 9.60
CA ASN A 113 -3.63 -0.44 9.82
C ASN A 113 -2.38 -0.07 9.03
N ALA A 114 -1.20 -0.22 9.65
CA ALA A 114 0.08 0.00 8.99
C ALA A 114 0.92 -1.29 9.00
N ILE A 115 1.44 -1.68 7.84
CA ILE A 115 2.38 -2.78 7.71
C ILE A 115 3.72 -2.21 7.25
N ALA A 116 4.67 -2.14 8.19
CA ALA A 116 6.03 -1.69 7.93
C ALA A 116 6.85 -2.85 7.35
N MET A 117 7.11 -2.84 6.05
CA MET A 117 7.87 -3.89 5.36
C MET A 117 9.33 -3.93 5.79
N ASP A 118 9.89 -2.82 6.26
CA ASP A 118 11.24 -2.71 6.84
C ASP A 118 11.37 -3.39 8.20
N MET A 119 10.25 -3.66 8.90
CA MET A 119 10.21 -4.38 10.17
C MET A 119 10.06 -5.90 10.00
N VAL A 120 9.85 -6.38 8.77
CA VAL A 120 9.73 -7.83 8.50
C VAL A 120 11.12 -8.48 8.59
N PRO A 121 11.33 -9.49 9.47
CA PRO A 121 12.62 -10.13 9.63
C PRO A 121 13.12 -10.79 8.34
N ARG A 122 14.38 -10.56 7.96
CA ARG A 122 15.00 -11.14 6.75
C ARG A 122 15.19 -12.65 6.79
N THR A 123 15.05 -13.27 7.96
CA THR A 123 15.20 -14.72 8.16
C THR A 123 14.02 -15.55 7.62
N LEU A 124 13.00 -14.94 7.09
CA LEU A 124 11.90 -15.65 6.43
C LEU A 124 12.30 -15.97 4.98
N THR A 125 12.90 -17.14 4.80
CA THR A 125 13.48 -17.61 3.52
C THR A 125 12.41 -18.04 2.49
N THR A 126 11.12 -18.00 2.83
CA THR A 126 10.03 -18.30 1.90
C THR A 126 8.90 -17.28 2.02
N MET A 127 8.46 -16.74 0.89
CA MET A 127 7.32 -15.81 0.76
C MET A 127 6.03 -16.32 1.44
N SER A 128 5.85 -17.65 1.52
CA SER A 128 4.72 -18.31 2.19
C SER A 128 4.71 -18.06 3.70
N ALA A 129 5.89 -18.03 4.35
CA ALA A 129 5.97 -17.76 5.79
C ALA A 129 5.70 -16.29 6.14
N CYS A 130 6.00 -15.34 5.23
CA CYS A 130 5.71 -13.93 5.39
C CYS A 130 4.19 -13.66 5.42
N PHE A 131 3.43 -14.30 4.54
CA PHE A 131 1.96 -14.18 4.49
C PHE A 131 1.28 -14.74 5.74
N HIS A 132 1.76 -15.88 6.26
CA HIS A 132 1.19 -16.47 7.48
C HIS A 132 1.49 -15.66 8.75
N ARG A 133 2.63 -14.99 8.84
CA ARG A 133 2.96 -14.14 9.99
C ARG A 133 2.33 -12.76 9.92
N ALA A 134 2.16 -12.18 8.74
CA ALA A 134 1.36 -10.97 8.57
C ALA A 134 -0.10 -11.22 8.99
N ALA A 135 -0.67 -12.38 8.66
CA ALA A 135 -1.99 -12.78 9.13
C ALA A 135 -2.07 -12.93 10.66
N ALA A 136 -0.99 -13.39 11.33
CA ALA A 136 -0.95 -13.50 12.80
C ALA A 136 -0.89 -12.14 13.49
N VAL A 137 -0.24 -11.12 12.90
CA VAL A 137 -0.27 -9.73 13.38
C VAL A 137 -1.66 -9.11 13.20
N PHE A 138 -2.39 -9.48 12.15
CA PHE A 138 -3.78 -9.07 11.92
C PHE A 138 -4.74 -9.57 13.00
N THR A 139 -4.50 -10.77 13.55
CA THR A 139 -5.40 -11.36 14.56
C THR A 139 -5.22 -10.73 15.95
N THR A 140 -4.10 -10.08 16.21
CA THR A 140 -3.79 -9.47 17.53
C THR A 140 -4.25 -8.00 17.63
N LEU A 141 -4.61 -7.35 16.50
CA LEU A 141 -5.03 -5.95 16.43
C LEU A 141 -6.54 -5.75 16.22
N ALA A 142 -7.32 -6.83 16.19
CA ALA A 142 -8.77 -6.71 16.20
C ALA A 142 -9.22 -6.19 17.58
N PRO A 143 -9.97 -5.07 17.66
CA PRO A 143 -10.54 -4.64 18.93
C PRO A 143 -11.48 -5.72 19.42
N ALA A 144 -11.32 -6.12 20.70
CA ALA A 144 -12.30 -6.97 21.34
C ALA A 144 -13.67 -6.27 21.30
N ALA A 145 -14.60 -6.87 20.56
CA ALA A 145 -15.98 -6.42 20.56
C ALA A 145 -16.56 -6.63 21.96
N SER A 146 -16.87 -5.55 22.65
CA SER A 146 -17.73 -5.51 23.82
C SER A 146 -19.16 -5.28 23.39
#